data_9c73a89bcf7c7f566dcb6596f9cbd295
#
_entry.id   9c73a89bcf7c7f566dcb6596f9cbd295
#
_cell.length_a   1.000
_cell.length_b   1.000
_cell.length_c   1.000
_cell.angle_alpha   90.00
_cell.angle_beta   90.00
_cell.angle_gamma   90.00
#
_symmetry.space_group_name_H-M   'P 1'
#
loop_
_entity.id
_entity.type
_entity.pdbx_description
1 polymer ?
#
loop_
_entity_poly.entity_id
_entity_poly.type
_entity_poly.pdbx_seq_one_letter_code
_entity_poly.pdbx_strand_id
1 'polypeptide(L)'
;MTMARRSRLILGLLLLPGAAVAQAPRITPAGDPSVQSDSIYRLAVDPRDHPDESAVFLLDDGVIVVEADGRESRTFRQVVQVLKQSAVEGLAEHSFSWSPDNERFTLNWIRVVRPDGSVVSAGPAQQQESDVPAAMGAPVYANRKVLRVSLGGVVVGAIVDFSTTTVKTRAWVPGDFYQWWGVSTGLSVQRSRLIVDAPATESLRIKERNLNFPRQTTRAGDRQVLTWATGGLTQVKPEAYSADSNDVH
;
A
#
# COMPACT_ATOMS: atom_id res chain seq x y z
N MET A 1 -4.98 -19.30 -85.59
CA MET A 1 -4.25 -18.19 -84.84
C MET A 1 -5.12 -17.81 -83.65
N THR A 2 -4.88 -18.41 -82.48
CA THR A 2 -5.76 -18.29 -81.29
C THR A 2 -4.95 -17.60 -80.22
N MET A 3 -5.37 -16.39 -79.91
CA MET A 3 -4.77 -15.57 -78.84
C MET A 3 -5.36 -15.95 -77.47
N ALA A 4 -4.58 -16.49 -76.57
CA ALA A 4 -4.95 -16.79 -75.19
C ALA A 4 -4.79 -15.52 -74.35
N ARG A 5 -5.90 -15.04 -73.78
CA ARG A 5 -5.98 -13.93 -72.81
C ARG A 5 -5.64 -14.45 -71.41
N ARG A 6 -4.49 -14.03 -70.83
CA ARG A 6 -4.12 -14.32 -69.46
C ARG A 6 -4.76 -13.30 -68.52
N SER A 7 -5.78 -13.73 -67.74
CA SER A 7 -6.29 -12.97 -66.60
C SER A 7 -5.34 -13.02 -65.42
N ARG A 8 -4.88 -11.85 -64.98
CA ARG A 8 -4.11 -11.70 -63.72
C ARG A 8 -5.10 -11.45 -62.59
N LEU A 9 -5.23 -12.42 -61.68
CA LEU A 9 -5.92 -12.25 -60.40
C LEU A 9 -5.02 -11.39 -59.51
N ILE A 10 -5.44 -10.19 -59.16
CA ILE A 10 -4.80 -9.37 -58.12
C ILE A 10 -5.48 -9.74 -56.81
N LEU A 11 -4.74 -10.51 -56.01
CA LEU A 11 -5.13 -10.87 -54.65
C LEU A 11 -4.84 -9.63 -53.73
N GLY A 12 -5.89 -8.86 -53.45
CA GLY A 12 -5.80 -7.73 -52.50
C GLY A 12 -5.66 -8.24 -51.08
N LEU A 13 -4.45 -8.07 -50.48
CA LEU A 13 -4.19 -8.32 -49.07
C LEU A 13 -4.86 -7.22 -48.24
N LEU A 14 -6.00 -7.53 -47.64
CA LEU A 14 -6.66 -6.65 -46.64
C LEU A 14 -5.82 -6.68 -45.35
N LEU A 15 -4.99 -5.67 -45.16
CA LEU A 15 -4.37 -5.35 -43.87
C LEU A 15 -5.45 -4.85 -42.90
N LEU A 16 -5.92 -5.73 -42.02
CA LEU A 16 -6.70 -5.32 -40.85
C LEU A 16 -5.81 -4.48 -39.93
N PRO A 17 -6.23 -3.27 -39.53
CA PRO A 17 -5.48 -2.52 -38.52
C PRO A 17 -5.53 -3.34 -37.23
N GLY A 18 -4.39 -3.88 -36.81
CA GLY A 18 -4.23 -4.49 -35.51
C GLY A 18 -4.54 -3.42 -34.45
N ALA A 19 -5.56 -3.65 -33.63
CA ALA A 19 -5.80 -2.84 -32.46
C ALA A 19 -4.53 -2.88 -31.60
N ALA A 20 -3.81 -1.76 -31.56
CA ALA A 20 -2.72 -1.59 -30.64
C ALA A 20 -3.32 -1.69 -29.23
N VAL A 21 -3.16 -2.85 -28.58
CA VAL A 21 -3.42 -2.99 -27.16
C VAL A 21 -2.47 -2.00 -26.48
N ALA A 22 -3.02 -0.90 -25.94
CA ALA A 22 -2.25 0.05 -25.17
C ALA A 22 -1.64 -0.72 -23.99
N GLN A 23 -0.35 -1.00 -24.07
CA GLN A 23 0.37 -1.58 -22.96
C GLN A 23 0.36 -0.56 -21.82
N ALA A 24 -0.10 -1.00 -20.62
CA ALA A 24 0.06 -0.20 -19.41
C ALA A 24 1.51 0.29 -19.31
N PRO A 25 1.74 1.55 -18.86
CA PRO A 25 3.07 2.10 -18.78
C PRO A 25 3.96 1.18 -17.95
N ARG A 26 4.89 0.51 -18.59
CA ARG A 26 5.88 -0.31 -17.89
C ARG A 26 6.87 0.65 -17.28
N ILE A 27 6.91 0.70 -15.94
CA ILE A 27 8.07 1.26 -15.25
C ILE A 27 9.26 0.40 -15.66
N THR A 28 10.12 0.94 -16.50
CA THR A 28 11.34 0.25 -16.89
C THR A 28 12.34 0.47 -15.76
N PRO A 29 12.71 -0.57 -14.98
CA PRO A 29 13.65 -0.37 -13.89
C PRO A 29 15.01 0.01 -14.46
N ALA A 30 15.46 1.23 -14.16
CA ALA A 30 16.81 1.67 -14.50
C ALA A 30 17.79 1.11 -13.46
N GLY A 31 17.99 -0.20 -13.45
CA GLY A 31 19.14 -0.80 -12.80
C GLY A 31 19.06 -1.11 -11.30
N ASP A 32 18.00 -0.77 -10.57
CA ASP A 32 17.88 -1.18 -9.17
C ASP A 32 17.30 -2.61 -9.07
N PRO A 33 18.12 -3.63 -8.65
CA PRO A 33 17.67 -5.02 -8.59
C PRO A 33 16.47 -5.25 -7.67
N SER A 34 16.30 -4.42 -6.64
CA SER A 34 15.18 -4.54 -5.70
C SER A 34 13.85 -4.17 -6.34
N VAL A 35 13.85 -3.26 -7.31
CA VAL A 35 12.66 -2.91 -8.10
C VAL A 35 12.41 -3.96 -9.17
N GLN A 36 13.45 -4.48 -9.83
CA GLN A 36 13.31 -5.49 -10.87
C GLN A 36 12.72 -6.81 -10.34
N SER A 37 13.14 -7.21 -9.15
CA SER A 37 12.72 -8.47 -8.51
C SER A 37 11.33 -8.40 -7.88
N ASP A 38 10.83 -7.21 -7.55
CA ASP A 38 9.55 -7.05 -6.87
C ASP A 38 8.38 -6.94 -7.86
N SER A 39 7.54 -7.97 -7.86
CA SER A 39 6.37 -8.04 -8.75
C SER A 39 5.31 -6.97 -8.47
N ILE A 40 5.38 -6.28 -7.32
CA ILE A 40 4.35 -5.28 -6.93
C ILE A 40 4.29 -4.11 -7.91
N TYR A 41 5.43 -3.70 -8.47
CA TYR A 41 5.47 -2.60 -9.42
C TYR A 41 4.81 -2.92 -10.78
N ARG A 42 4.56 -4.23 -11.05
CA ARG A 42 3.80 -4.66 -12.24
C ARG A 42 2.30 -4.39 -12.12
N LEU A 43 1.83 -4.05 -10.90
CA LEU A 43 0.45 -3.62 -10.65
C LEU A 43 0.22 -2.15 -10.96
N ALA A 44 1.24 -1.41 -11.44
CA ALA A 44 1.07 -0.04 -11.89
C ALA A 44 -0.08 0.06 -12.90
N VAL A 45 -0.96 1.03 -12.66
CA VAL A 45 -2.18 1.22 -13.44
C VAL A 45 -2.01 2.30 -14.50
N ASP A 46 -2.86 2.27 -15.53
CA ASP A 46 -2.98 3.38 -16.46
C ASP A 46 -3.84 4.49 -15.83
N PRO A 47 -3.37 5.73 -15.74
CA PRO A 47 -4.17 6.84 -15.20
C PRO A 47 -5.50 7.06 -15.92
N ARG A 48 -5.62 6.63 -17.18
CA ARG A 48 -6.86 6.74 -17.96
C ARG A 48 -7.97 5.84 -17.43
N ASP A 49 -7.62 4.74 -16.77
CA ASP A 49 -8.58 3.82 -16.15
C ASP A 49 -9.05 4.32 -14.78
N HIS A 50 -8.41 5.39 -14.26
CA HIS A 50 -8.67 6.00 -12.96
C HIS A 50 -8.88 7.52 -13.05
N PRO A 51 -9.85 8.01 -13.88
CA PRO A 51 -9.98 9.44 -14.21
C PRO A 51 -10.30 10.31 -13.00
N ASP A 52 -10.96 9.77 -11.99
CA ASP A 52 -11.39 10.50 -10.80
C ASP A 52 -10.39 10.42 -9.64
N GLU A 53 -9.38 9.54 -9.72
CA GLU A 53 -8.44 9.29 -8.64
C GLU A 53 -7.14 10.10 -8.80
N SER A 54 -6.61 10.57 -7.68
CA SER A 54 -5.32 11.28 -7.65
C SER A 54 -4.13 10.35 -7.42
N ALA A 55 -4.38 9.20 -6.81
CA ALA A 55 -3.42 8.13 -6.54
C ALA A 55 -4.15 6.79 -6.43
N VAL A 56 -3.40 5.68 -6.51
CA VAL A 56 -3.89 4.31 -6.32
C VAL A 56 -2.92 3.54 -5.44
N PHE A 57 -3.42 2.80 -4.46
CA PHE A 57 -2.62 1.83 -3.73
C PHE A 57 -2.36 0.60 -4.61
N LEU A 58 -1.11 0.36 -4.96
CA LEU A 58 -0.70 -0.90 -5.59
C LEU A 58 -0.62 -2.01 -4.55
N LEU A 59 -0.23 -1.66 -3.31
CA LEU A 59 -0.17 -2.56 -2.18
C LEU A 59 -0.52 -1.82 -0.89
N ASP A 60 -1.34 -2.47 -0.06
CA ASP A 60 -1.54 -2.16 1.35
C ASP A 60 -1.41 -3.46 2.14
N ASP A 61 -0.25 -3.67 2.77
CA ASP A 61 0.16 -4.94 3.37
C ASP A 61 0.52 -4.77 4.85
N GLY A 62 -0.04 -5.63 5.69
CA GLY A 62 0.24 -5.67 7.12
C GLY A 62 0.54 -7.07 7.61
N VAL A 63 1.59 -7.20 8.43
CA VAL A 63 1.92 -8.42 9.16
C VAL A 63 2.02 -8.07 10.64
N ILE A 64 1.22 -8.73 11.45
CA ILE A 64 1.16 -8.55 12.89
C ILE A 64 1.51 -9.87 13.54
N VAL A 65 2.57 -9.89 14.35
CA VAL A 65 2.99 -11.03 15.15
C VAL A 65 2.67 -10.72 16.60
N VAL A 66 1.86 -11.54 17.22
CA VAL A 66 1.42 -11.39 18.62
C VAL A 66 2.11 -12.43 19.49
N GLU A 67 2.62 -12.00 20.64
CA GLU A 67 3.20 -12.88 21.65
C GLU A 67 2.18 -13.21 22.75
N ALA A 68 2.40 -14.30 23.48
CA ALA A 68 1.48 -14.77 24.52
C ALA A 68 1.29 -13.77 25.68
N ASP A 69 2.23 -12.85 25.89
CA ASP A 69 2.14 -11.79 26.90
C ASP A 69 1.46 -10.51 26.40
N GLY A 70 0.93 -10.48 25.17
CA GLY A 70 0.25 -9.34 24.55
C GLY A 70 1.21 -8.34 23.88
N ARG A 71 2.51 -8.59 23.87
CA ARG A 71 3.43 -7.82 23.02
C ARG A 71 3.17 -8.16 21.56
N GLU A 72 3.49 -7.22 20.68
CA GLU A 72 3.29 -7.41 19.25
C GLU A 72 4.39 -6.73 18.42
N SER A 73 4.59 -7.25 17.24
CA SER A 73 5.36 -6.60 16.18
C SER A 73 4.44 -6.38 14.97
N ARG A 74 4.42 -5.15 14.46
CA ARG A 74 3.60 -4.75 13.30
C ARG A 74 4.53 -4.29 12.20
N THR A 75 4.52 -4.98 11.07
CA THR A 75 5.23 -4.55 9.87
C THR A 75 4.20 -4.17 8.80
N PHE A 76 4.26 -2.94 8.34
CA PHE A 76 3.41 -2.42 7.27
C PHE A 76 4.25 -2.08 6.05
N ARG A 77 3.67 -2.30 4.87
CA ARG A 77 4.21 -1.81 3.60
C ARG A 77 3.08 -1.21 2.77
N GLN A 78 3.29 0.00 2.32
CA GLN A 78 2.40 0.65 1.37
C GLN A 78 3.16 1.03 0.10
N VAL A 79 2.53 0.79 -1.05
CA VAL A 79 3.04 1.14 -2.36
C VAL A 79 1.96 1.91 -3.09
N VAL A 80 2.21 3.18 -3.37
CA VAL A 80 1.22 4.12 -3.89
C VAL A 80 1.70 4.73 -5.20
N GLN A 81 0.91 4.61 -6.26
CA GLN A 81 1.18 5.28 -7.53
C GLN A 81 0.49 6.65 -7.58
N VAL A 82 1.24 7.66 -7.97
CA VAL A 82 0.76 9.04 -8.17
C VAL A 82 0.11 9.14 -9.55
N LEU A 83 -1.17 9.49 -9.61
CA LEU A 83 -1.90 9.63 -10.89
C LEU A 83 -2.09 11.09 -11.31
N LYS A 84 -2.20 12.02 -10.35
CA LYS A 84 -2.42 13.45 -10.60
C LYS A 84 -1.49 14.33 -9.78
N GLN A 85 -1.27 15.54 -10.25
CA GLN A 85 -0.46 16.56 -9.57
C GLN A 85 -0.97 16.86 -8.16
N SER A 86 -2.27 16.77 -7.90
CA SER A 86 -2.86 17.01 -6.58
C SER A 86 -2.41 16.04 -5.49
N ALA A 87 -1.89 14.86 -5.84
CA ALA A 87 -1.37 13.89 -4.86
C ALA A 87 0.14 14.05 -4.58
N VAL A 88 0.85 14.83 -5.39
CA VAL A 88 2.33 14.93 -5.31
C VAL A 88 2.78 15.43 -3.96
N GLU A 89 2.22 16.55 -3.48
CA GLU A 89 2.62 17.16 -2.21
C GLU A 89 2.33 16.21 -1.03
N GLY A 90 1.12 15.65 -0.96
CA GLY A 90 0.73 14.75 0.13
C GLY A 90 1.53 13.44 0.16
N LEU A 91 2.04 12.98 -0.98
CA LEU A 91 2.88 11.77 -1.07
C LEU A 91 4.39 12.08 -0.98
N ALA A 92 4.79 13.35 -1.02
CA ALA A 92 6.17 13.77 -0.80
C ALA A 92 6.52 13.90 0.69
N GLU A 93 5.52 14.02 1.57
CA GLU A 93 5.73 14.21 3.01
C GLU A 93 5.10 13.05 3.78
N HIS A 94 5.89 12.38 4.62
CA HIS A 94 5.44 11.30 5.48
C HIS A 94 5.73 11.60 6.95
N SER A 95 4.82 11.18 7.82
CA SER A 95 4.97 11.33 9.27
C SER A 95 4.61 10.03 9.97
N PHE A 96 5.53 9.52 10.77
CA PHE A 96 5.35 8.30 11.56
C PHE A 96 5.50 8.63 13.04
N SER A 97 4.54 8.26 13.87
CA SER A 97 4.58 8.55 15.30
C SER A 97 4.50 7.29 16.14
N TRP A 98 5.21 7.28 17.27
CA TRP A 98 5.23 6.17 18.23
C TRP A 98 5.41 6.68 19.65
N SER A 99 5.18 5.79 20.62
CA SER A 99 5.39 6.04 22.05
C SER A 99 6.66 5.32 22.52
N PRO A 100 7.80 6.00 22.68
CA PRO A 100 9.10 5.35 22.96
C PRO A 100 9.15 4.63 24.31
N ASP A 101 8.22 4.89 25.23
CA ASP A 101 8.13 4.20 26.51
C ASP A 101 7.75 2.73 26.39
N ASN A 102 6.98 2.39 25.35
CA ASN A 102 6.45 1.04 25.13
C ASN A 102 6.52 0.57 23.66
N GLU A 103 7.06 1.39 22.77
CA GLU A 103 7.20 1.07 21.35
C GLU A 103 8.61 1.38 20.85
N ARG A 104 9.09 0.57 19.92
CA ARG A 104 10.26 0.85 19.09
C ARG A 104 9.81 0.90 17.64
N PHE A 105 10.09 2.04 17.00
CA PHE A 105 9.76 2.28 15.60
C PHE A 105 10.99 2.13 14.73
N THR A 106 10.83 1.53 13.56
CA THR A 106 11.85 1.43 12.52
C THR A 106 11.22 1.75 11.18
N LEU A 107 11.77 2.72 10.48
CA LEU A 107 11.54 2.92 9.05
C LEU A 107 12.45 1.95 8.31
N ASN A 108 11.89 0.86 7.77
CA ASN A 108 12.67 -0.17 7.07
C ASN A 108 13.25 0.39 5.77
N TRP A 109 12.41 1.08 5.00
CA TRP A 109 12.78 1.90 3.84
C TRP A 109 11.65 2.87 3.48
N ILE A 110 12.00 3.92 2.76
CA ILE A 110 11.08 4.78 2.02
C ILE A 110 11.77 5.26 0.77
N ARG A 111 11.12 5.11 -0.38
CA ARG A 111 11.70 5.41 -1.69
C ARG A 111 10.66 5.84 -2.71
N VAL A 112 11.12 6.53 -3.73
CA VAL A 112 10.35 6.93 -4.91
C VAL A 112 10.91 6.18 -6.11
N VAL A 113 10.07 5.41 -6.79
CA VAL A 113 10.37 4.82 -8.10
C VAL A 113 9.75 5.74 -9.14
N ARG A 114 10.58 6.37 -9.95
CA ARG A 114 10.15 7.31 -11.00
C ARG A 114 9.67 6.57 -12.25
N PRO A 115 8.92 7.25 -13.15
CA PRO A 115 8.45 6.63 -14.40
C PRO A 115 9.58 6.12 -15.31
N ASP A 116 10.77 6.72 -15.23
CA ASP A 116 11.96 6.26 -15.95
C ASP A 116 12.65 5.04 -15.28
N GLY A 117 12.10 4.57 -14.15
CA GLY A 117 12.63 3.46 -13.38
C GLY A 117 13.78 3.82 -12.43
N SER A 118 14.19 5.08 -12.38
CA SER A 118 15.17 5.54 -11.38
C SER A 118 14.57 5.51 -9.97
N VAL A 119 15.41 5.23 -8.96
CA VAL A 119 14.98 5.13 -7.56
C VAL A 119 15.67 6.21 -6.74
N VAL A 120 14.87 6.92 -5.95
CA VAL A 120 15.36 7.90 -4.97
C VAL A 120 14.91 7.44 -3.58
N SER A 121 15.85 7.13 -2.71
CA SER A 121 15.60 6.79 -1.32
C SER A 121 15.85 8.00 -0.42
N ALA A 122 15.01 8.17 0.61
CA ALA A 122 15.26 9.19 1.62
C ALA A 122 16.40 8.74 2.53
N GLY A 123 17.51 9.49 2.47
CA GLY A 123 18.64 9.34 3.39
C GLY A 123 18.39 10.04 4.72
N PRO A 124 19.38 10.00 5.64
CA PRO A 124 19.27 10.65 6.96
C PRO A 124 18.99 12.15 6.89
N ALA A 125 19.49 12.84 5.88
CA ALA A 125 19.29 14.30 5.70
C ALA A 125 17.82 14.67 5.39
N GLN A 126 17.02 13.75 4.89
CA GLN A 126 15.59 13.89 4.61
C GLN A 126 14.70 13.43 5.76
N GLN A 127 15.29 12.98 6.87
CA GLN A 127 14.60 12.42 8.02
C GLN A 127 14.80 13.32 9.24
N GLN A 128 13.71 13.72 9.87
CA GLN A 128 13.72 14.56 11.08
C GLN A 128 12.90 13.90 12.17
N GLU A 129 13.57 13.46 13.23
CA GLU A 129 12.90 13.00 14.46
C GLU A 129 12.72 14.18 15.42
N SER A 130 11.55 14.29 16.03
CA SER A 130 11.25 15.28 17.06
C SER A 130 10.22 14.73 18.05
N ASP A 131 10.17 15.35 19.22
CA ASP A 131 9.09 15.10 20.17
C ASP A 131 7.81 15.77 19.68
N VAL A 132 6.67 15.13 19.95
CA VAL A 132 5.36 15.73 19.70
C VAL A 132 5.03 16.64 20.88
N PRO A 133 4.86 17.96 20.68
CA PRO A 133 4.50 18.87 21.78
C PRO A 133 3.19 18.43 22.43
N ALA A 134 3.11 18.51 23.76
CA ALA A 134 1.85 18.33 24.46
C ALA A 134 0.83 19.37 23.97
N ALA A 135 -0.39 18.93 23.67
CA ALA A 135 -1.44 19.86 23.25
C ALA A 135 -1.70 20.87 24.38
N MET A 136 -1.80 22.16 24.02
CA MET A 136 -2.15 23.22 24.98
C MET A 136 -3.50 22.91 25.65
N GLY A 137 -3.52 22.79 26.96
CA GLY A 137 -4.73 22.52 27.75
C GLY A 137 -4.95 21.07 28.18
N ALA A 138 -4.14 20.11 27.71
CA ALA A 138 -4.12 18.73 28.21
C ALA A 138 -2.67 18.37 28.58
N PRO A 139 -2.23 18.58 29.83
CA PRO A 139 -0.93 18.13 30.30
C PRO A 139 -0.96 16.60 30.50
N VAL A 140 -1.24 15.87 29.43
CA VAL A 140 -1.02 14.43 29.42
C VAL A 140 0.45 14.26 29.05
N TYR A 141 1.23 13.69 29.94
CA TYR A 141 2.61 13.27 29.71
C TYR A 141 2.63 12.11 28.68
N ALA A 142 2.23 12.42 27.46
CA ALA A 142 2.36 11.49 26.34
C ALA A 142 3.75 11.72 25.76
N ASN A 143 4.71 10.90 26.19
CA ASN A 143 6.00 10.80 25.52
C ASN A 143 5.74 10.20 24.12
N ARG A 144 5.63 11.08 23.12
CA ARG A 144 5.42 10.68 21.72
C ARG A 144 6.50 11.32 20.85
N LYS A 145 7.02 10.52 19.97
CA LYS A 145 7.95 10.96 18.93
C LYS A 145 7.29 10.89 17.55
N VAL A 146 7.77 11.73 16.67
CA VAL A 146 7.42 11.74 15.27
C VAL A 146 8.68 11.76 14.42
N LEU A 147 8.73 10.88 13.42
CA LEU A 147 9.70 10.92 12.32
C LEU A 147 9.00 11.53 11.13
N ARG A 148 9.49 12.69 10.67
CA ARG A 148 9.07 13.30 9.39
C ARG A 148 10.10 12.97 8.32
N VAL A 149 9.59 12.64 7.13
CA VAL A 149 10.41 12.27 5.98
C VAL A 149 9.92 13.02 4.77
N SER A 150 10.82 13.80 4.16
CA SER A 150 10.56 14.55 2.93
C SER A 150 11.18 13.83 1.74
N LEU A 151 10.35 13.48 0.75
CA LEU A 151 10.78 12.73 -0.43
C LEU A 151 11.03 13.66 -1.62
N GLY A 152 12.22 13.59 -2.17
CA GLY A 152 12.51 14.19 -3.46
C GLY A 152 12.04 13.32 -4.63
N GLY A 153 11.63 13.99 -5.72
CA GLY A 153 11.35 13.29 -6.99
C GLY A 153 9.99 12.64 -7.10
N VAL A 154 9.07 12.94 -6.22
CA VAL A 154 7.67 12.57 -6.37
C VAL A 154 7.07 13.41 -7.51
N VAL A 155 6.62 12.74 -8.56
CA VAL A 155 6.01 13.34 -9.76
C VAL A 155 4.84 12.47 -10.21
N VAL A 156 4.00 12.98 -11.10
CA VAL A 156 2.93 12.16 -11.71
C VAL A 156 3.54 10.95 -12.41
N GLY A 157 2.97 9.77 -12.16
CA GLY A 157 3.46 8.47 -12.63
C GLY A 157 4.53 7.82 -11.73
N ALA A 158 5.07 8.53 -10.74
CA ALA A 158 5.97 7.93 -9.76
C ALA A 158 5.23 7.00 -8.79
N ILE A 159 5.97 6.10 -8.17
CA ILE A 159 5.48 5.21 -7.11
C ILE A 159 6.25 5.51 -5.83
N VAL A 160 5.52 5.78 -4.76
CA VAL A 160 6.07 5.87 -3.40
C VAL A 160 5.92 4.52 -2.73
N ASP A 161 7.00 3.95 -2.22
CA ASP A 161 7.06 2.64 -1.56
C ASP A 161 7.76 2.78 -0.22
N PHE A 162 7.06 2.49 0.86
CA PHE A 162 7.65 2.47 2.18
C PHE A 162 7.25 1.26 3.00
N SER A 163 8.10 0.90 3.94
CA SER A 163 7.83 -0.12 4.94
C SER A 163 8.29 0.34 6.31
N THR A 164 7.48 0.04 7.31
CA THR A 164 7.76 0.34 8.72
C THR A 164 7.58 -0.88 9.59
N THR A 165 8.31 -0.94 10.70
CA THR A 165 8.10 -1.93 11.75
C THR A 165 7.96 -1.21 13.09
N THR A 166 6.88 -1.50 13.81
CA THR A 166 6.70 -1.07 15.20
C THR A 166 6.65 -2.29 16.10
N VAL A 167 7.54 -2.35 17.07
CA VAL A 167 7.58 -3.40 18.08
C VAL A 167 7.06 -2.84 19.39
N LYS A 168 5.97 -3.38 19.91
CA LYS A 168 5.48 -3.10 21.26
C LYS A 168 6.33 -3.87 22.28
N THR A 169 7.11 -3.14 23.07
CA THR A 169 8.04 -3.72 24.06
C THR A 169 7.32 -4.11 25.34
N ARG A 170 6.14 -3.56 25.61
CA ARG A 170 5.28 -3.86 26.75
C ARG A 170 3.81 -3.77 26.33
N ALA A 171 3.01 -4.77 26.65
CA ALA A 171 1.57 -4.71 26.47
C ALA A 171 0.95 -3.66 27.40
N TRP A 172 -0.13 -3.00 26.99
CA TRP A 172 -0.90 -2.09 27.85
C TRP A 172 -1.54 -2.85 29.03
N VAL A 173 -2.13 -3.99 28.70
CA VAL A 173 -2.64 -4.95 29.67
C VAL A 173 -1.98 -6.29 29.35
N PRO A 174 -1.32 -6.95 30.31
CA PRO A 174 -0.69 -8.24 30.07
C PRO A 174 -1.68 -9.25 29.48
N GLY A 175 -1.30 -9.92 28.38
CA GLY A 175 -2.12 -10.88 27.69
C GLY A 175 -3.23 -10.28 26.81
N ASP A 176 -3.34 -8.96 26.72
CA ASP A 176 -4.35 -8.31 25.86
C ASP A 176 -3.74 -7.76 24.58
N PHE A 177 -4.48 -7.92 23.49
CA PHE A 177 -4.11 -7.48 22.14
C PHE A 177 -5.34 -6.88 21.45
N TYR A 178 -5.16 -5.70 20.86
CA TYR A 178 -6.19 -5.04 20.05
C TYR A 178 -5.58 -4.47 18.78
N GLN A 179 -6.23 -4.76 17.64
CA GLN A 179 -5.91 -4.14 16.36
C GLN A 179 -7.17 -3.81 15.56
N TRP A 180 -7.05 -2.79 14.76
CA TRP A 180 -8.03 -2.41 13.77
C TRP A 180 -7.36 -2.31 12.40
N TRP A 181 -8.04 -2.80 11.36
CA TRP A 181 -7.56 -2.75 9.99
C TRP A 181 -8.70 -2.37 9.05
N GLY A 182 -8.52 -1.30 8.28
CA GLY A 182 -9.44 -0.89 7.23
C GLY A 182 -8.90 -1.25 5.85
N VAL A 183 -9.69 -1.95 5.05
CA VAL A 183 -9.31 -2.37 3.69
C VAL A 183 -9.85 -1.47 2.59
N SER A 184 -10.97 -0.78 2.85
CA SER A 184 -11.57 0.17 1.92
C SER A 184 -11.16 1.58 2.29
N THR A 185 -10.61 2.32 1.33
CA THR A 185 -10.11 3.68 1.53
C THR A 185 -10.72 4.64 0.52
N GLY A 186 -10.39 5.93 0.63
CA GLY A 186 -10.72 6.93 -0.36
C GLY A 186 -9.96 6.79 -1.70
N LEU A 187 -9.15 5.76 -1.86
CA LEU A 187 -8.41 5.41 -3.08
C LEU A 187 -8.68 3.95 -3.44
N SER A 188 -8.57 3.61 -4.71
CA SER A 188 -8.58 2.21 -5.15
C SER A 188 -7.33 1.49 -4.67
N VAL A 189 -7.48 0.19 -4.42
CA VAL A 189 -6.41 -0.68 -3.91
C VAL A 189 -6.27 -1.89 -4.84
N GLN A 190 -5.11 -2.09 -5.44
CA GLN A 190 -4.85 -3.23 -6.34
C GLN A 190 -4.63 -4.54 -5.58
N ARG A 191 -4.01 -4.46 -4.40
CA ARG A 191 -3.80 -5.60 -3.50
C ARG A 191 -3.78 -5.13 -2.06
N SER A 192 -4.61 -5.75 -1.22
CA SER A 192 -4.56 -5.58 0.24
C SER A 192 -4.39 -6.94 0.90
N ARG A 193 -3.56 -7.00 1.95
CA ARG A 193 -3.36 -8.19 2.76
C ARG A 193 -3.08 -7.82 4.21
N LEU A 194 -3.77 -8.50 5.12
CA LEU A 194 -3.43 -8.52 6.54
C LEU A 194 -3.12 -9.96 6.96
N ILE A 195 -2.02 -10.15 7.66
CA ILE A 195 -1.65 -11.38 8.33
C ILE A 195 -1.60 -11.11 9.83
N VAL A 196 -2.30 -11.94 10.62
CA VAL A 196 -2.16 -11.97 12.07
C VAL A 196 -1.63 -13.34 12.45
N ASP A 197 -0.44 -13.36 13.01
CA ASP A 197 0.24 -14.53 13.52
C ASP A 197 0.24 -14.47 15.05
N ALA A 198 -0.45 -15.42 15.70
CA ALA A 198 -0.64 -15.44 17.15
C ALA A 198 -0.43 -16.86 17.72
N PRO A 199 -0.17 -17.02 19.03
CA PRO A 199 -0.13 -18.32 19.66
C PRO A 199 -1.46 -19.08 19.42
N ALA A 200 -1.38 -20.38 19.12
CA ALA A 200 -2.55 -21.19 18.84
C ALA A 200 -3.46 -21.40 20.07
N THR A 201 -2.93 -21.10 21.26
CA THR A 201 -3.66 -21.12 22.54
C THR A 201 -4.51 -19.89 22.77
N GLU A 202 -4.24 -18.78 22.04
CA GLU A 202 -4.97 -17.54 22.19
C GLU A 202 -6.31 -17.57 21.47
N SER A 203 -7.37 -17.18 22.19
CA SER A 203 -8.71 -17.05 21.63
C SER A 203 -8.93 -15.61 21.13
N LEU A 204 -8.70 -15.38 19.84
CA LEU A 204 -8.89 -14.06 19.22
C LEU A 204 -10.37 -13.76 19.00
N ARG A 205 -10.85 -12.63 19.52
CA ARG A 205 -12.20 -12.10 19.21
C ARG A 205 -12.08 -11.25 17.96
N ILE A 206 -12.68 -11.70 16.86
CA ILE A 206 -12.57 -11.07 15.56
C ILE A 206 -13.94 -10.55 15.15
N LYS A 207 -13.99 -9.26 14.79
CA LYS A 207 -15.17 -8.62 14.23
C LYS A 207 -14.85 -8.16 12.82
N GLU A 208 -15.51 -8.78 11.84
CA GLU A 208 -15.42 -8.43 10.42
C GLU A 208 -16.67 -7.65 10.03
N ARG A 209 -16.49 -6.54 9.28
CA ARG A 209 -17.60 -5.75 8.77
C ARG A 209 -17.38 -5.45 7.29
N ASN A 210 -18.42 -5.61 6.48
CA ASN A 210 -18.46 -5.24 5.05
C ASN A 210 -17.33 -5.87 4.21
N LEU A 211 -16.82 -7.05 4.62
CA LEU A 211 -15.84 -7.79 3.84
C LEU A 211 -16.56 -8.74 2.87
N ASN A 212 -16.16 -8.68 1.60
CA ASN A 212 -16.66 -9.57 0.54
C ASN A 212 -15.67 -10.70 0.19
N PHE A 213 -14.67 -10.90 1.02
CA PHE A 213 -13.65 -11.96 0.88
C PHE A 213 -13.44 -12.68 2.23
N PRO A 214 -13.18 -14.00 2.21
CA PRO A 214 -13.06 -14.78 3.42
C PRO A 214 -11.70 -14.64 4.08
N ARG A 215 -11.69 -14.78 5.41
CA ARG A 215 -10.47 -15.03 6.17
C ARG A 215 -10.02 -16.47 5.94
N GLN A 216 -8.73 -16.65 5.76
CA GLN A 216 -8.06 -17.95 5.82
C GLN A 216 -7.42 -18.12 7.18
N THR A 217 -7.50 -19.33 7.76
CA THR A 217 -6.85 -19.65 9.01
C THR A 217 -6.04 -20.93 8.82
N THR A 218 -4.74 -20.87 9.15
CA THR A 218 -3.83 -22.01 9.10
C THR A 218 -3.16 -22.20 10.46
N ARG A 219 -2.67 -23.39 10.75
CA ARG A 219 -1.83 -23.68 11.91
C ARG A 219 -0.43 -24.02 11.46
N ALA A 220 0.56 -23.44 12.16
CA ALA A 220 1.98 -23.69 11.95
C ALA A 220 2.62 -23.95 13.31
N GLY A 221 2.69 -25.22 13.70
CA GLY A 221 3.16 -25.62 15.03
C GLY A 221 2.22 -25.11 16.15
N ASP A 222 2.77 -24.34 17.07
CA ASP A 222 2.07 -23.71 18.19
C ASP A 222 1.48 -22.33 17.84
N ARG A 223 1.48 -21.96 16.55
CA ARG A 223 0.95 -20.69 16.05
C ARG A 223 -0.32 -20.90 15.22
N GLN A 224 -1.22 -19.93 15.26
CA GLN A 224 -2.31 -19.75 14.31
C GLN A 224 -2.05 -18.53 13.44
N VAL A 225 -2.20 -18.69 12.14
CA VAL A 225 -2.00 -17.62 11.17
C VAL A 225 -3.33 -17.33 10.48
N LEU A 226 -3.82 -16.12 10.67
CA LEU A 226 -5.03 -15.62 10.06
C LEU A 226 -4.63 -14.68 8.93
N THR A 227 -5.19 -14.90 7.75
CA THR A 227 -4.88 -14.09 6.55
C THR A 227 -6.16 -13.57 5.93
N TRP A 228 -6.23 -12.27 5.77
CA TRP A 228 -7.19 -11.59 4.90
C TRP A 228 -6.43 -11.07 3.68
N ALA A 229 -6.86 -11.44 2.51
CA ALA A 229 -6.24 -10.98 1.27
C ALA A 229 -7.29 -10.76 0.21
N THR A 230 -7.18 -9.66 -0.50
CA THR A 230 -8.07 -9.31 -1.60
C THR A 230 -7.29 -8.73 -2.76
N GLY A 231 -7.85 -8.88 -3.96
CA GLY A 231 -7.43 -8.19 -5.16
C GLY A 231 -8.00 -6.77 -5.23
N GLY A 232 -8.24 -6.28 -6.43
CA GLY A 232 -8.67 -4.91 -6.66
C GLY A 232 -9.94 -4.51 -5.90
N LEU A 233 -9.83 -3.43 -5.13
CA LEU A 233 -10.92 -2.74 -4.49
C LEU A 233 -11.06 -1.36 -5.11
N THR A 234 -12.28 -0.99 -5.44
CA THR A 234 -12.59 0.35 -5.96
C THR A 234 -12.64 1.38 -4.83
N GLN A 235 -12.37 2.62 -5.17
CA GLN A 235 -12.52 3.76 -4.29
C GLN A 235 -13.91 3.81 -3.65
N VAL A 236 -13.96 4.02 -2.34
CA VAL A 236 -15.21 4.35 -1.63
C VAL A 236 -15.39 5.86 -1.69
N LYS A 237 -16.39 6.31 -2.45
CA LYS A 237 -16.78 7.73 -2.49
C LYS A 237 -17.72 8.01 -1.32
N PRO A 238 -17.41 8.98 -0.43
CA PRO A 238 -18.35 9.40 0.60
C PRO A 238 -19.64 9.90 -0.05
N GLU A 239 -20.79 9.45 0.43
CA GLU A 239 -22.07 10.01 0.03
C GLU A 239 -22.20 11.42 0.62
N ALA A 240 -22.77 12.36 -0.15
CA ALA A 240 -23.12 13.67 0.38
C ALA A 240 -24.10 13.49 1.55
N TYR A 241 -23.79 14.08 2.70
CA TYR A 241 -24.57 13.95 3.95
C TYR A 241 -24.52 12.56 4.62
N SER A 242 -23.57 11.70 4.29
CA SER A 242 -23.33 10.50 5.10
C SER A 242 -22.96 10.92 6.53
N ALA A 243 -23.46 10.17 7.54
CA ALA A 243 -23.01 10.35 8.90
C ALA A 243 -21.49 10.22 9.00
N ASP A 244 -20.85 11.03 9.85
CA ASP A 244 -19.41 10.91 10.07
C ASP A 244 -19.06 9.47 10.44
N SER A 245 -17.94 8.97 9.93
CA SER A 245 -17.49 7.59 10.19
C SER A 245 -17.36 7.27 11.69
N ASN A 246 -17.27 8.31 12.53
CA ASN A 246 -17.27 8.21 14.00
C ASN A 246 -18.66 7.99 14.61
N ASP A 247 -19.75 8.25 13.86
CA ASP A 247 -21.13 8.13 14.36
C ASP A 247 -21.75 6.74 14.07
N VAL A 248 -21.04 5.87 13.36
CA VAL A 248 -21.49 4.51 13.04
C VAL A 248 -20.90 3.52 14.02
N HIS A 249 -21.52 3.42 15.19
CA HIS A 249 -21.22 2.42 16.22
C HIS A 249 -22.01 1.12 16.04
#